data_40a32367cab423a8713ffcfc1f066543
#
_entry.id   40a32367cab423a8713ffcfc1f066543
#
_cell.length_a   1.000
_cell.length_b   1.000
_cell.length_c   1.000
_cell.angle_alpha   90.00
_cell.angle_beta   90.00
_cell.angle_gamma   90.00
#
_symmetry.space_group_name_H-M   'P 1'
#
loop_
_entity.id
_entity.type
_entity.pdbx_description
1 polymer ?
#
loop_
_entity_poly.entity_id
_entity_poly.type
_entity_poly.pdbx_seq_one_letter_code
_entity_poly.pdbx_strand_id
1 'polypeptide(L)'
;QEVLRLHILANSDSKDDQTLKYDLRDYMLSTFSDVFGNCDSFSQSVAVANERRAEIEEKANEFVHSKGYSYNVKCEVAKTYFTTRKYENVTLPAGEYTAIRLLIGNAEGRNWWCVMFPPLCLPAAQDRGGNIDAFLDGDAVLAQLRDGLDRLGGVLRSVQVPRAAVPVEDA
;
A
#
# COMPACT_ATOMS: atom_id res chain seq x y z
N GLN A 1 -11.86 -10.66 2.70
CA GLN A 1 -11.37 -10.01 1.47
C GLN A 1 -9.89 -10.38 1.31
N GLU A 2 -9.53 -10.89 0.16
CA GLU A 2 -8.22 -11.49 -0.13
C GLU A 2 -7.22 -10.42 -0.62
N VAL A 3 -7.06 -9.37 0.18
CA VAL A 3 -6.17 -8.24 -0.11
C VAL A 3 -5.31 -7.97 1.11
N LEU A 4 -3.98 -7.98 0.93
CA LEU A 4 -3.04 -7.52 1.96
C LEU A 4 -2.78 -6.03 1.74
N ARG A 5 -3.02 -5.22 2.76
CA ARG A 5 -2.86 -3.77 2.71
C ARG A 5 -1.58 -3.31 3.40
N LEU A 6 -1.08 -2.13 3.00
CA LEU A 6 -0.06 -1.40 3.72
C LEU A 6 -0.71 -0.18 4.37
N HIS A 7 -0.43 0.05 5.64
CA HIS A 7 -0.94 1.15 6.43
C HIS A 7 0.23 1.81 7.16
N ILE A 8 0.52 3.07 6.85
CA ILE A 8 1.60 3.82 7.49
C ILE A 8 0.97 5.00 8.24
N LEU A 9 1.27 5.13 9.53
CA LEU A 9 0.87 6.24 10.37
C LEU A 9 2.07 7.13 10.67
N ALA A 10 1.97 8.41 10.33
CA ALA A 10 2.98 9.39 10.68
C ALA A 10 2.99 9.66 12.19
N ASN A 11 4.13 10.12 12.72
CA ASN A 11 4.23 10.53 14.11
C ASN A 11 3.26 11.67 14.43
N SER A 12 3.17 12.68 13.57
CA SER A 12 2.25 13.81 13.69
C SER A 12 1.81 14.33 12.32
N ASP A 13 1.00 15.41 12.33
CA ASP A 13 0.58 16.10 11.09
C ASP A 13 1.54 17.21 10.66
N SER A 14 2.71 17.33 11.28
CA SER A 14 3.74 18.27 10.84
C SER A 14 4.17 17.95 9.40
N LYS A 15 4.63 18.98 8.68
CA LYS A 15 5.12 18.81 7.31
C LYS A 15 6.26 17.80 7.23
N ASP A 16 7.18 17.83 8.20
CA ASP A 16 8.35 16.96 8.23
C ASP A 16 7.94 15.51 8.48
N ASP A 17 7.02 15.24 9.42
CA ASP A 17 6.51 13.90 9.70
C ASP A 17 5.71 13.33 8.54
N GLN A 18 4.94 14.18 7.83
CA GLN A 18 4.23 13.76 6.63
C GLN A 18 5.21 13.43 5.49
N THR A 19 6.26 14.22 5.32
CA THR A 19 7.32 13.95 4.33
C THR A 19 8.03 12.64 4.66
N LEU A 20 8.43 12.43 5.91
CA LEU A 20 9.05 11.18 6.37
C LEU A 20 8.16 9.96 6.07
N LYS A 21 6.86 10.07 6.31
CA LYS A 21 5.90 8.99 6.01
C LYS A 21 5.92 8.62 4.53
N TYR A 22 5.94 9.60 3.62
CA TYR A 22 5.99 9.33 2.18
C TYR A 22 7.34 8.76 1.75
N ASP A 23 8.43 9.25 2.31
CA ASP A 23 9.77 8.71 2.04
C ASP A 23 9.89 7.26 2.52
N LEU A 24 9.38 6.96 3.71
CA LEU A 24 9.35 5.59 4.23
C LEU A 24 8.48 4.67 3.36
N ARG A 25 7.31 5.14 2.92
CA ARG A 25 6.48 4.41 1.96
C ARG A 25 7.28 3.99 0.73
N ASP A 26 7.94 4.94 0.08
CA ASP A 26 8.66 4.70 -1.17
C ASP A 26 9.83 3.73 -0.94
N TYR A 27 10.54 3.88 0.17
CA TYR A 27 11.59 2.96 0.55
C TYR A 27 11.07 1.53 0.78
N MET A 28 9.97 1.38 1.52
CA MET A 28 9.39 0.06 1.81
C MET A 28 8.86 -0.61 0.55
N LEU A 29 8.17 0.14 -0.31
CA LEU A 29 7.68 -0.38 -1.58
C LEU A 29 8.84 -0.84 -2.47
N SER A 30 9.90 -0.05 -2.61
CA SER A 30 11.06 -0.43 -3.42
C SER A 30 11.83 -1.63 -2.84
N THR A 31 11.91 -1.74 -1.52
CA THR A 31 12.67 -2.80 -0.85
C THR A 31 11.94 -4.15 -0.88
N PHE A 32 10.61 -4.14 -0.75
CA PHE A 32 9.81 -5.35 -0.61
C PHE A 32 8.93 -5.67 -1.84
N SER A 33 9.07 -4.91 -2.94
CA SER A 33 8.30 -5.13 -4.17
C SER A 33 8.37 -6.57 -4.67
N ASP A 34 9.58 -7.09 -4.81
CA ASP A 34 9.79 -8.44 -5.34
C ASP A 34 9.27 -9.52 -4.40
N VAL A 35 9.38 -9.28 -3.10
CA VAL A 35 8.92 -10.22 -2.06
C VAL A 35 7.42 -10.45 -2.17
N PHE A 36 6.64 -9.39 -2.24
CA PHE A 36 5.18 -9.49 -2.33
C PHE A 36 4.69 -9.71 -3.75
N GLY A 37 5.44 -9.21 -4.75
CA GLY A 37 5.14 -9.42 -6.16
C GLY A 37 5.25 -10.88 -6.61
N ASN A 38 6.07 -11.68 -5.93
CA ASN A 38 6.26 -13.11 -6.19
C ASN A 38 5.31 -14.03 -5.39
N CYS A 39 4.41 -13.47 -4.59
CA CYS A 39 3.40 -14.28 -3.90
C CYS A 39 2.32 -14.75 -4.88
N ASP A 40 1.96 -16.03 -4.80
CA ASP A 40 0.95 -16.66 -5.66
C ASP A 40 -0.48 -16.55 -5.09
N SER A 41 -0.60 -16.20 -3.80
CA SER A 41 -1.88 -16.13 -3.10
C SER A 41 -1.88 -15.13 -1.97
N PHE A 42 -3.08 -14.69 -1.57
CA PHE A 42 -3.27 -13.89 -0.38
C PHE A 42 -2.71 -14.57 0.89
N SER A 43 -2.99 -15.86 1.07
CA SER A 43 -2.50 -16.62 2.22
C SER A 43 -0.97 -16.65 2.28
N GLN A 44 -0.32 -16.80 1.14
CA GLN A 44 1.15 -16.74 1.04
C GLN A 44 1.65 -15.32 1.38
N SER A 45 1.02 -14.27 0.87
CA SER A 45 1.42 -12.89 1.15
C SER A 45 1.30 -12.55 2.64
N VAL A 46 0.27 -13.07 3.33
CA VAL A 46 0.10 -12.91 4.78
C VAL A 46 1.16 -13.70 5.55
N ALA A 47 1.46 -14.92 5.13
CA ALA A 47 2.51 -15.73 5.75
C ALA A 47 3.88 -15.05 5.64
N VAL A 48 4.23 -14.55 4.45
CA VAL A 48 5.46 -13.80 4.18
C VAL A 48 5.52 -12.51 5.02
N ALA A 49 4.39 -11.78 5.12
CA ALA A 49 4.33 -10.57 5.94
C ALA A 49 4.62 -10.86 7.42
N ASN A 50 4.08 -11.95 7.97
CA ASN A 50 4.34 -12.37 9.35
C ASN A 50 5.78 -12.83 9.55
N GLU A 51 6.31 -13.63 8.64
CA GLU A 51 7.69 -14.14 8.68
C GLU A 51 8.71 -13.00 8.64
N ARG A 52 8.48 -12.03 7.76
CA ARG A 52 9.39 -10.89 7.57
C ARG A 52 9.06 -9.67 8.43
N ARG A 53 8.11 -9.76 9.34
CA ARG A 53 7.69 -8.63 10.17
C ARG A 53 8.86 -7.94 10.90
N ALA A 54 9.75 -8.73 11.48
CA ALA A 54 10.93 -8.19 12.19
C ALA A 54 11.91 -7.50 11.22
N GLU A 55 12.15 -8.08 10.05
CA GLU A 55 12.99 -7.48 9.00
C GLU A 55 12.38 -6.17 8.48
N ILE A 56 11.07 -6.14 8.25
CA ILE A 56 10.34 -4.93 7.84
C ILE A 56 10.51 -3.82 8.88
N GLU A 57 10.35 -4.16 10.17
CA GLU A 57 10.53 -3.23 11.29
C GLU A 57 11.96 -2.70 11.37
N GLU A 58 12.95 -3.57 11.26
CA GLU A 58 14.37 -3.21 11.29
C GLU A 58 14.72 -2.27 10.14
N LYS A 59 14.32 -2.61 8.90
CA LYS A 59 14.56 -1.77 7.72
C LYS A 59 13.88 -0.42 7.81
N ALA A 60 12.65 -0.37 8.33
CA ALA A 60 11.93 0.88 8.55
C ALA A 60 12.66 1.77 9.57
N ASN A 61 13.15 1.19 10.68
CA ASN A 61 13.91 1.92 11.70
C ASN A 61 15.26 2.42 11.15
N GLU A 62 16.01 1.58 10.45
CA GLU A 62 17.27 1.98 9.80
C GLU A 62 17.05 3.17 8.87
N PHE A 63 15.99 3.12 8.05
CA PHE A 63 15.66 4.19 7.13
C PHE A 63 15.32 5.50 7.85
N VAL A 64 14.42 5.46 8.85
CA VAL A 64 13.99 6.64 9.61
C VAL A 64 15.18 7.28 10.32
N HIS A 65 16.05 6.49 10.95
CA HIS A 65 17.26 6.98 11.60
C HIS A 65 18.27 7.55 10.59
N SER A 66 18.40 6.96 9.39
CA SER A 66 19.26 7.48 8.32
C SER A 66 18.83 8.86 7.81
N LYS A 67 17.54 9.20 7.98
CA LYS A 67 16.98 10.52 7.66
C LYS A 67 17.17 11.55 8.79
N GLY A 68 17.80 11.17 9.89
CA GLY A 68 18.09 12.05 11.03
C GLY A 68 16.96 12.15 12.07
N TYR A 69 15.93 11.29 11.97
CA TYR A 69 14.87 11.25 12.97
C TYR A 69 15.21 10.23 14.08
N SER A 70 14.81 10.54 15.31
CA SER A 70 14.98 9.66 16.48
C SER A 70 13.76 8.78 16.74
N TYR A 71 12.75 8.79 15.85
CA TYR A 71 11.56 7.97 16.00
C TYR A 71 11.87 6.48 15.84
N ASN A 72 11.15 5.66 16.61
CA ASN A 72 11.07 4.24 16.36
C ASN A 72 9.86 3.93 15.50
N VAL A 73 10.00 2.95 14.63
CA VAL A 73 8.91 2.41 13.81
C VAL A 73 8.56 1.02 14.34
N LYS A 74 7.29 0.81 14.64
CA LYS A 74 6.75 -0.50 15.01
C LYS A 74 6.04 -1.10 13.81
N CYS A 75 6.30 -2.38 13.51
CA CYS A 75 5.62 -3.13 12.47
C CYS A 75 4.65 -4.14 13.07
N GLU A 76 3.41 -4.10 12.62
CA GLU A 76 2.35 -5.03 13.00
C GLU A 76 1.73 -5.65 11.75
N VAL A 77 1.39 -6.94 11.81
CA VAL A 77 0.53 -7.57 10.81
C VAL A 77 -0.79 -7.90 11.52
N ALA A 78 -1.82 -7.14 11.21
CA ALA A 78 -3.08 -7.21 11.94
C ALA A 78 -4.30 -6.95 11.05
N LYS A 79 -5.45 -7.43 11.49
CA LYS A 79 -6.74 -7.00 10.92
C LYS A 79 -7.04 -5.58 11.37
N THR A 80 -7.36 -4.74 10.41
CA THR A 80 -7.63 -3.32 10.62
C THR A 80 -8.84 -2.91 9.78
N TYR A 81 -9.72 -2.12 10.37
CA TYR A 81 -10.87 -1.57 9.66
C TYR A 81 -10.44 -0.43 8.74
N PHE A 82 -10.91 -0.47 7.51
CA PHE A 82 -10.68 0.54 6.50
C PHE A 82 -12.02 1.08 5.99
N THR A 83 -12.09 2.37 5.77
CA THR A 83 -13.20 2.99 5.04
C THR A 83 -13.11 2.68 3.56
N THR A 84 -14.20 2.82 2.83
CA THR A 84 -14.21 2.65 1.36
C THR A 84 -13.15 3.55 0.71
N ARG A 85 -12.34 2.97 -0.16
CA ARG A 85 -11.33 3.66 -0.95
C ARG A 85 -11.51 3.36 -2.42
N LYS A 86 -11.56 4.42 -3.20
CA LYS A 86 -11.58 4.34 -4.66
C LYS A 86 -10.16 4.55 -5.17
N TYR A 87 -9.68 3.59 -5.93
CA TYR A 87 -8.52 3.69 -6.81
C TYR A 87 -9.11 3.77 -8.23
N GLU A 88 -8.45 4.41 -9.19
CA GLU A 88 -9.06 4.71 -10.51
C GLU A 88 -10.02 3.63 -11.06
N ASN A 89 -9.58 2.38 -11.04
CA ASN A 89 -10.33 1.27 -11.63
C ASN A 89 -10.81 0.23 -10.61
N VAL A 90 -10.49 0.43 -9.32
CA VAL A 90 -10.85 -0.52 -8.26
C VAL A 90 -11.41 0.23 -7.07
N THR A 91 -12.57 -0.18 -6.60
CA THR A 91 -13.12 0.28 -5.33
C THR A 91 -12.97 -0.83 -4.29
N LEU A 92 -12.24 -0.55 -3.23
CA LEU A 92 -12.19 -1.41 -2.06
C LEU A 92 -13.26 -0.94 -1.06
N PRO A 93 -14.27 -1.76 -0.76
CA PRO A 93 -15.33 -1.39 0.16
C PRO A 93 -14.79 -1.25 1.59
N ALA A 94 -15.54 -0.55 2.42
CA ALA A 94 -15.27 -0.51 3.85
C ALA A 94 -15.32 -1.91 4.46
N GLY A 95 -14.43 -2.18 5.40
CA GLY A 95 -14.38 -3.48 6.07
C GLY A 95 -13.05 -3.76 6.75
N GLU A 96 -12.93 -4.94 7.33
CA GLU A 96 -11.70 -5.42 7.93
C GLU A 96 -10.79 -6.06 6.87
N TYR A 97 -9.54 -5.63 6.86
CA TYR A 97 -8.49 -6.16 5.99
C TYR A 97 -7.27 -6.55 6.82
N THR A 98 -6.56 -7.56 6.39
CA THR A 98 -5.22 -7.81 6.90
C THR A 98 -4.27 -6.75 6.35
N ALA A 99 -3.50 -6.11 7.21
CA ALA A 99 -2.59 -5.05 6.84
C ALA A 99 -1.23 -5.19 7.53
N ILE A 100 -0.18 -4.85 6.80
CA ILE A 100 1.12 -4.50 7.39
C ILE A 100 0.99 -3.04 7.84
N ARG A 101 1.13 -2.81 9.14
CA ARG A 101 1.04 -1.48 9.74
C ARG A 101 2.40 -1.01 10.19
N LEU A 102 2.81 0.16 9.74
CA LEU A 102 4.02 0.85 10.19
C LEU A 102 3.62 2.07 11.01
N LEU A 103 3.96 2.04 12.28
CA LEU A 103 3.62 3.07 13.26
C LEU A 103 4.88 3.88 13.56
N ILE A 104 4.96 5.11 13.06
CA ILE A 104 6.12 5.99 13.23
C ILE A 104 5.93 6.81 14.50
N GLY A 105 6.85 6.72 15.47
CA GLY A 105 6.80 7.48 16.72
C GLY A 105 5.49 7.28 17.47
N ASN A 106 4.76 8.36 17.73
CA ASN A 106 3.47 8.32 18.43
C ASN A 106 2.31 7.80 17.55
N ALA A 107 2.50 7.75 16.23
CA ALA A 107 1.48 7.31 15.26
C ALA A 107 0.15 8.11 15.36
N GLU A 108 0.23 9.40 15.63
CA GLU A 108 -0.91 10.31 15.80
C GLU A 108 -1.22 11.14 14.56
N GLY A 109 -0.37 11.06 13.52
CA GLY A 109 -0.52 11.79 12.27
C GLY A 109 -1.41 11.09 11.26
N ARG A 110 -1.57 11.75 10.09
CA ARG A 110 -2.37 11.23 8.98
C ARG A 110 -1.82 9.93 8.43
N ASN A 111 -2.74 9.07 8.04
CA ASN A 111 -2.48 7.76 7.48
C ASN A 111 -2.07 7.81 6.01
N TRP A 112 -1.32 6.81 5.58
CA TRP A 112 -1.19 6.39 4.19
C TRP A 112 -1.72 4.96 4.03
N TRP A 113 -2.39 4.69 2.93
CA TRP A 113 -3.08 3.44 2.65
C TRP A 113 -2.75 2.94 1.25
N CYS A 114 -2.38 1.67 1.15
CA CYS A 114 -1.98 1.08 -0.10
C CYS A 114 -2.33 -0.42 -0.11
N VAL A 115 -2.14 -1.09 -1.24
CA VAL A 115 -2.35 -2.53 -1.39
C VAL A 115 -1.01 -3.17 -1.75
N MET A 116 -0.57 -4.12 -0.92
CA MET A 116 0.68 -4.87 -1.12
C MET A 116 0.46 -6.15 -1.93
N PHE A 117 -0.72 -6.76 -1.78
CA PHE A 117 -1.10 -7.93 -2.55
C PHE A 117 -2.61 -7.88 -2.87
N PRO A 118 -3.02 -8.09 -4.13
CA PRO A 118 -2.15 -8.02 -5.33
C PRO A 118 -1.39 -6.69 -5.43
N PRO A 119 -0.25 -6.61 -6.13
CA PRO A 119 0.67 -5.47 -6.05
C PRO A 119 0.14 -4.22 -6.79
N LEU A 120 -0.76 -3.48 -6.16
CA LEU A 120 -1.33 -2.24 -6.70
C LEU A 120 -0.48 -1.00 -6.39
N CYS A 121 0.44 -1.09 -5.44
CA CYS A 121 1.28 0.03 -5.02
C CYS A 121 2.69 0.01 -5.59
N LEU A 122 3.09 -1.06 -6.26
CA LEU A 122 4.45 -1.21 -6.78
C LEU A 122 4.82 -0.22 -7.88
N PRO A 123 3.93 0.19 -8.80
CA PRO A 123 4.25 1.21 -9.80
C PRO A 123 4.52 2.59 -9.20
N ALA A 124 3.93 2.90 -8.06
CA ALA A 124 4.02 4.21 -7.42
C ALA A 124 5.42 4.52 -6.83
N ALA A 125 6.18 3.51 -6.43
CA ALA A 125 7.53 3.69 -5.90
C ALA A 125 8.56 4.17 -6.95
N GLN A 126 8.23 4.05 -8.23
CA GLN A 126 9.13 4.40 -9.34
C GLN A 126 8.99 5.86 -9.78
N ASP A 127 7.92 6.55 -9.40
CA ASP A 127 7.64 7.92 -9.85
C ASP A 127 8.01 8.96 -8.78
N ARG A 128 9.28 9.37 -8.76
CA ARG A 128 9.83 10.32 -7.78
C ARG A 128 9.48 11.79 -8.04
N GLY A 129 8.58 12.11 -8.92
CA GLY A 129 8.36 13.50 -9.36
C GLY A 129 6.92 13.97 -9.47
N GLY A 130 5.96 13.15 -9.22
CA GLY A 130 4.57 13.44 -9.53
C GLY A 130 3.69 13.74 -8.33
N ASN A 131 2.88 14.72 -8.50
CA ASN A 131 1.66 15.01 -7.75
C ASN A 131 0.87 13.71 -7.48
N ILE A 132 0.17 13.63 -6.37
CA ILE A 132 -0.66 12.46 -5.99
C ILE A 132 -1.65 12.07 -7.09
N ASP A 133 -1.97 13.00 -7.99
CA ASP A 133 -2.84 12.78 -9.15
C ASP A 133 -2.19 12.04 -10.32
N ALA A 134 -0.85 11.92 -10.36
CA ALA A 134 -0.12 11.17 -11.41
C ALA A 134 0.02 9.65 -11.12
N PHE A 135 -0.62 9.19 -10.05
CA PHE A 135 -0.51 7.81 -9.58
C PHE A 135 -1.15 6.75 -10.47
N LEU A 136 -1.76 7.18 -11.54
CA LEU A 136 -2.71 6.37 -12.29
C LEU A 136 -2.53 6.56 -13.79
N ASP A 137 -1.41 6.11 -14.29
CA ASP A 137 -1.40 5.63 -15.68
C ASP A 137 -2.19 4.31 -15.67
N GLY A 138 -3.51 4.43 -15.88
CA GLY A 138 -4.48 3.35 -15.73
C GLY A 138 -4.17 2.11 -16.55
N ASP A 139 -3.43 2.26 -17.65
CA ASP A 139 -3.08 1.15 -18.53
C ASP A 139 -1.97 0.26 -17.96
N ALA A 140 -1.00 0.83 -17.25
CA ALA A 140 0.08 0.05 -16.63
C ALA A 140 -0.42 -0.73 -15.39
N VAL A 141 -1.30 -0.11 -14.60
CA VAL A 141 -1.94 -0.75 -13.45
C VAL A 141 -2.89 -1.85 -13.90
N LEU A 142 -3.65 -1.63 -14.98
CA LEU A 142 -4.54 -2.64 -15.56
C LEU A 142 -3.79 -3.81 -16.17
N ALA A 143 -2.64 -3.59 -16.79
CA ALA A 143 -1.81 -4.65 -17.34
C ALA A 143 -1.24 -5.55 -16.23
N GLN A 144 -0.77 -4.97 -15.13
CA GLN A 144 -0.27 -5.73 -13.98
C GLN A 144 -1.39 -6.42 -13.20
N LEU A 145 -2.57 -5.80 -13.10
CA LEU A 145 -3.76 -6.44 -12.52
C LEU A 145 -4.21 -7.64 -13.36
N ARG A 146 -4.22 -7.52 -14.69
CA ARG A 146 -4.54 -8.64 -15.58
C ARG A 146 -3.56 -9.80 -15.42
N ASP A 147 -2.27 -9.50 -15.39
CA ASP A 147 -1.23 -10.52 -15.24
C ASP A 147 -1.30 -11.20 -13.87
N GLY A 148 -1.58 -10.44 -12.80
CA GLY A 148 -1.83 -10.96 -11.46
C GLY A 148 -3.14 -11.77 -11.36
N LEU A 149 -4.20 -11.34 -12.02
CA LEU A 149 -5.50 -12.02 -12.05
C LEU A 149 -5.46 -13.31 -12.88
N ASP A 150 -4.73 -13.31 -13.98
CA ASP A 150 -4.52 -14.49 -14.82
C ASP A 150 -3.72 -15.56 -14.08
N ARG A 151 -2.75 -15.16 -13.26
CA ARG A 151 -2.00 -16.07 -12.37
C ARG A 151 -2.85 -16.65 -11.25
N LEU A 152 -3.83 -15.90 -10.73
CA LEU A 152 -4.73 -16.36 -9.65
C LEU A 152 -5.89 -17.26 -10.13
N GLY A 153 -5.93 -17.61 -11.42
CA GLY A 153 -6.79 -18.68 -11.93
C GLY A 153 -8.27 -18.55 -11.59
N GLY A 154 -8.83 -17.34 -11.66
CA GLY A 154 -10.29 -17.16 -11.65
C GLY A 154 -10.95 -16.92 -10.30
N VAL A 155 -10.20 -16.66 -9.24
CA VAL A 155 -10.77 -16.37 -7.89
C VAL A 155 -11.55 -15.05 -7.84
N LEU A 156 -11.34 -14.14 -8.79
CA LEU A 156 -11.99 -12.82 -8.81
C LEU A 156 -13.09 -12.67 -9.88
N ARG A 157 -13.82 -13.72 -10.22
CA ARG A 157 -14.97 -13.61 -11.15
C ARG A 157 -16.13 -12.74 -10.65
N SER A 158 -16.06 -12.20 -9.43
CA SER A 158 -17.13 -11.37 -8.85
C SER A 158 -16.81 -9.87 -8.77
N VAL A 159 -15.65 -9.42 -9.26
CA VAL A 159 -15.36 -7.97 -9.31
C VAL A 159 -15.82 -7.43 -10.66
N GLN A 160 -17.05 -6.91 -10.68
CA GLN A 160 -17.56 -6.15 -11.84
C GLN A 160 -16.81 -4.82 -11.92
N VAL A 161 -16.04 -4.63 -13.00
CA VAL A 161 -15.41 -3.36 -13.34
C VAL A 161 -16.45 -2.48 -14.00
N PRO A 162 -16.91 -1.38 -13.38
CA PRO A 162 -17.81 -0.45 -14.07
C PRO A 162 -17.04 0.30 -15.17
N ARG A 163 -17.64 0.40 -16.36
CA ARG A 163 -17.15 1.27 -17.43
C ARG A 163 -17.14 2.72 -16.93
N ALA A 164 -16.05 3.43 -17.28
CA ALA A 164 -15.81 4.81 -16.94
C ALA A 164 -17.06 5.70 -17.06
N ALA A 165 -17.43 6.36 -15.97
CA ALA A 165 -18.34 7.50 -16.01
C ALA A 165 -17.49 8.77 -16.23
N VAL A 166 -17.77 9.49 -17.30
CA VAL A 166 -17.23 10.80 -17.65
C VAL A 166 -17.60 11.78 -16.53
N PRO A 167 -16.70 12.64 -16.04
CA PRO A 167 -17.07 13.68 -15.09
C PRO A 167 -18.00 14.68 -15.79
N VAL A 168 -19.15 14.93 -15.19
CA VAL A 168 -20.03 16.05 -15.54
C VAL A 168 -19.47 17.27 -14.82
N GLU A 169 -18.97 18.23 -15.59
CA GLU A 169 -18.73 19.59 -15.10
C GLU A 169 -20.09 20.21 -14.76
N ASP A 170 -20.27 20.56 -13.49
CA ASP A 170 -21.34 21.47 -13.08
C ASP A 170 -20.79 22.90 -13.03
N ALA A 171 -21.49 23.74 -13.77
CA ALA A 171 -21.32 25.19 -13.89
C ALA A 171 -21.60 25.93 -12.57
#